data_27a7f7315fa8fab8370e8d41560d7fd9
#
_entry.id   27a7f7315fa8fab8370e8d41560d7fd9
#
_cell.length_a   1.000
_cell.length_b   1.000
_cell.length_c   1.000
_cell.angle_alpha   90.00
_cell.angle_beta   90.00
_cell.angle_gamma   90.00
#
_symmetry.space_group_name_H-M   'P 1'
#
loop_
_entity.id
_entity.type
_entity.pdbx_description
1 polymer ?
#
loop_
_entity_poly.entity_id
_entity_poly.type
_entity_poly.pdbx_seq_one_letter_code
_entity_poly.pdbx_strand_id
1 'polypeptide(L)'
;MSRIGKKIITIPAGVTVEISAGNLVTVKGPKGTLSQQVDQDMIIAIEEGVLTVARPTEQKRHKAMHGLYRSLINNMVVGVSEGFQKNLEIIGVGYKATNQGNILELSLGYSHAIFMAIPYFCVIFLIAIIQFSK
;
A
#
# COMPACT_ATOMS: atom_id res chain seq x y z
N MET A 1 7.26 10.71 20.67
CA MET A 1 7.95 10.82 19.35
C MET A 1 7.52 9.64 18.47
N SER A 2 7.16 9.85 17.19
CA SER A 2 6.79 8.75 16.30
C SER A 2 8.07 8.01 15.84
N ARG A 3 8.27 6.78 16.32
CA ARG A 3 9.37 5.92 15.86
C ARG A 3 9.22 5.56 14.38
N ILE A 4 7.98 5.43 13.91
CA ILE A 4 7.65 5.08 12.52
C ILE A 4 8.05 6.20 11.57
N GLY A 5 7.72 7.46 11.87
CA GLY A 5 8.04 8.59 11.02
C GLY A 5 9.53 8.84 10.83
N LYS A 6 10.34 8.54 11.82
CA LYS A 6 11.81 8.70 11.75
C LYS A 6 12.53 7.59 11.00
N LYS A 7 11.86 6.48 10.71
CA LYS A 7 12.48 5.37 10.00
C LYS A 7 12.69 5.75 8.53
N ILE A 8 13.91 5.66 8.07
CA ILE A 8 14.30 5.89 6.68
C ILE A 8 13.60 4.89 5.74
N ILE A 9 13.42 5.28 4.49
CA ILE A 9 12.89 4.42 3.44
C ILE A 9 14.00 4.21 2.43
N THR A 10 14.50 2.97 2.33
CA THR A 10 15.47 2.61 1.32
C THR A 10 14.77 2.38 0.00
N ILE A 11 15.24 2.99 -1.08
CA ILE A 11 14.72 2.82 -2.43
C ILE A 11 15.48 1.65 -3.07
N PRO A 12 14.82 0.51 -3.37
CA PRO A 12 15.49 -0.62 -3.99
C PRO A 12 15.87 -0.32 -5.45
N ALA A 13 16.86 -1.06 -5.96
CA ALA A 13 17.27 -0.93 -7.35
C ALA A 13 16.09 -1.22 -8.31
N GLY A 14 15.89 -0.34 -9.29
CA GLY A 14 14.76 -0.44 -10.23
C GLY A 14 13.51 0.34 -9.82
N VAL A 15 13.52 1.02 -8.68
CA VAL A 15 12.45 1.94 -8.28
C VAL A 15 12.94 3.37 -8.39
N THR A 16 12.16 4.22 -9.03
CA THR A 16 12.42 5.66 -9.16
C THR A 16 11.36 6.42 -8.38
N VAL A 17 11.79 7.38 -7.57
CA VAL A 17 10.88 8.26 -6.82
C VAL A 17 11.06 9.68 -7.30
N GLU A 18 9.99 10.30 -7.74
CA GLU A 18 9.94 11.70 -8.19
C GLU A 18 9.04 12.48 -7.24
N ILE A 19 9.47 13.69 -6.88
CA ILE A 19 8.68 14.62 -6.08
C ILE A 19 8.37 15.82 -6.97
N SER A 20 7.10 16.01 -7.28
CA SER A 20 6.63 17.14 -8.08
C SER A 20 6.28 18.35 -7.21
N ALA A 21 6.13 19.51 -7.84
CA ALA A 21 5.67 20.72 -7.16
C ALA A 21 4.35 20.44 -6.43
N GLY A 22 4.24 20.91 -5.18
CA GLY A 22 3.07 20.66 -4.32
C GLY A 22 3.11 19.32 -3.56
N ASN A 23 4.28 18.69 -3.42
CA ASN A 23 4.47 17.43 -2.67
C ASN A 23 3.69 16.23 -3.25
N LEU A 24 3.50 16.16 -4.56
CA LEU A 24 3.03 14.94 -5.20
C LEU A 24 4.21 13.98 -5.35
N VAL A 25 4.19 12.89 -4.61
CA VAL A 25 5.20 11.83 -4.67
C VAL A 25 4.75 10.79 -5.68
N THR A 26 5.55 10.56 -6.70
CA THR A 26 5.33 9.53 -7.72
C THR A 26 6.42 8.47 -7.60
N VAL A 27 6.02 7.23 -7.42
CA VAL A 27 6.92 6.08 -7.31
C VAL A 27 6.71 5.18 -8.51
N LYS A 28 7.75 4.97 -9.29
CA LYS A 28 7.75 4.09 -10.48
C LYS A 28 8.61 2.86 -10.20
N GLY A 29 8.11 1.70 -10.54
CA GLY A 29 8.83 0.44 -10.37
C GLY A 29 8.41 -0.62 -11.39
N PRO A 30 8.97 -1.82 -11.30
CA PRO A 30 8.73 -2.90 -12.27
C PRO A 30 7.27 -3.37 -12.30
N LYS A 31 6.52 -3.20 -11.21
CA LYS A 31 5.11 -3.62 -11.14
C LYS A 31 4.10 -2.51 -11.46
N GLY A 32 4.56 -1.27 -11.60
CA GLY A 32 3.68 -0.16 -11.96
C GLY A 32 4.15 1.17 -11.43
N THR A 33 3.28 2.17 -11.57
CA THR A 33 3.52 3.54 -11.11
C THR A 33 2.40 3.96 -10.18
N LEU A 34 2.76 4.55 -9.07
CA LEU A 34 1.83 5.05 -8.08
C LEU A 34 2.15 6.50 -7.75
N SER A 35 1.12 7.27 -7.48
CA SER A 35 1.25 8.65 -7.05
C SER A 35 0.42 8.90 -5.79
N GLN A 36 0.95 9.67 -4.87
CA GLN A 36 0.29 10.06 -3.64
C GLN A 36 0.55 11.53 -3.36
N GLN A 37 -0.52 12.27 -3.16
CA GLN A 37 -0.44 13.65 -2.70
C GLN A 37 -0.09 13.65 -1.21
N VAL A 38 1.01 14.30 -0.87
CA VAL A 38 1.46 14.54 0.50
C VAL A 38 1.11 15.96 0.88
N ASP A 39 0.81 16.20 2.15
CA ASP A 39 0.52 17.53 2.67
C ASP A 39 1.72 18.47 2.43
N GLN A 40 1.43 19.71 2.03
CA GLN A 40 2.45 20.71 1.69
C GLN A 40 3.36 21.07 2.86
N ASP A 41 2.88 20.91 4.09
CA ASP A 41 3.67 21.17 5.30
C ASP A 41 4.77 20.12 5.52
N MET A 42 4.68 18.94 4.88
CA MET A 42 5.69 17.88 5.05
C MET A 42 6.90 18.14 4.17
N ILE A 43 8.08 17.91 4.72
CA ILE A 43 9.35 18.03 4.01
C ILE A 43 9.81 16.63 3.61
N ILE A 44 9.97 16.40 2.31
CA ILE A 44 10.42 15.13 1.77
C ILE A 44 11.77 15.35 1.12
N ALA A 45 12.77 14.59 1.53
CA ALA A 45 14.12 14.61 0.96
C ALA A 45 14.51 13.23 0.45
N ILE A 46 15.21 13.20 -0.68
CA ILE A 46 15.78 11.99 -1.26
C ILE A 46 17.29 12.21 -1.35
N GLU A 47 18.07 11.39 -0.66
CA GLU A 47 19.53 11.43 -0.64
C GLU A 47 20.08 10.02 -0.82
N GLU A 48 20.97 9.84 -1.79
CA GLU A 48 21.69 8.57 -2.03
C GLU A 48 20.83 7.29 -2.03
N GLY A 49 19.62 7.37 -2.61
CA GLY A 49 18.71 6.21 -2.64
C GLY A 49 17.92 5.98 -1.33
N VAL A 50 17.95 6.95 -0.44
CA VAL A 50 17.20 6.94 0.81
C VAL A 50 16.20 8.09 0.80
N LEU A 51 14.95 7.80 1.11
CA LEU A 51 13.90 8.79 1.26
C LEU A 51 13.61 9.02 2.74
N THR A 52 13.61 10.29 3.12
CA THR A 52 13.26 10.73 4.47
C THR A 52 12.08 11.68 4.42
N VAL A 53 11.21 11.57 5.42
CA VAL A 53 10.09 12.48 5.61
C VAL A 53 10.35 13.25 6.90
N ALA A 54 10.34 14.57 6.83
CA ALA A 54 10.49 15.43 8.00
C ALA A 54 9.21 16.26 8.22
N ARG A 55 9.05 16.74 9.44
CA ARG A 55 7.94 17.60 9.83
C ARG A 55 8.45 18.96 10.28
N PRO A 56 7.75 20.08 9.98
CA PRO A 56 8.19 21.42 10.33
C PRO A 56 8.05 21.71 11.83
N THR A 57 7.04 21.14 12.50
CA THR A 57 6.76 21.42 13.90
C THR A 57 6.38 20.17 14.70
N GLU A 58 6.36 20.31 16.04
CA GLU A 58 5.99 19.26 16.99
C GLU A 58 4.47 19.22 17.28
N GLN A 59 3.64 19.90 16.50
CA GLN A 59 2.20 19.86 16.65
C GLN A 59 1.62 18.46 16.47
N LYS A 60 0.53 18.17 17.16
CA LYS A 60 -0.15 16.87 17.11
C LYS A 60 -0.52 16.45 15.68
N ARG A 61 -0.99 17.40 14.87
CA ARG A 61 -1.31 17.20 13.44
C ARG A 61 -0.06 16.73 12.67
N HIS A 62 1.05 17.46 12.75
CA HIS A 62 2.28 17.12 12.01
C HIS A 62 2.90 15.80 12.49
N LYS A 63 2.77 15.47 13.77
CA LYS A 63 3.20 14.17 14.29
C LYS A 63 2.40 13.02 13.70
N ALA A 64 1.08 13.16 13.57
CA ALA A 64 0.20 12.16 12.97
C ALA A 64 0.50 11.99 11.47
N MET A 65 0.57 13.10 10.74
CA MET A 65 0.85 13.10 9.30
C MET A 65 2.25 12.56 8.97
N HIS A 66 3.26 12.86 9.77
CA HIS A 66 4.61 12.36 9.60
C HIS A 66 4.67 10.83 9.55
N GLY A 67 4.00 10.16 10.50
CA GLY A 67 3.92 8.70 10.52
C GLY A 67 3.08 8.13 9.39
N LEU A 68 1.96 8.78 9.06
CA LEU A 68 1.05 8.39 7.99
C LEU A 68 1.75 8.41 6.61
N TYR A 69 2.27 9.58 6.21
CA TYR A 69 2.89 9.72 4.90
C TYR A 69 4.15 8.88 4.73
N ARG A 70 4.95 8.77 5.80
CA ARG A 70 6.09 7.84 5.76
C ARG A 70 5.63 6.41 5.47
N SER A 71 4.57 5.95 6.12
CA SER A 71 4.04 4.59 5.91
C SER A 71 3.45 4.42 4.52
N LEU A 72 2.70 5.42 4.02
CA LEU A 72 2.13 5.39 2.67
C LEU A 72 3.22 5.32 1.60
N ILE A 73 4.25 6.16 1.69
CA ILE A 73 5.35 6.16 0.73
C ILE A 73 6.12 4.84 0.79
N ASN A 74 6.39 4.31 1.99
CA ASN A 74 7.01 3.01 2.13
C ASN A 74 6.19 1.88 1.48
N ASN A 75 4.87 1.91 1.68
CA ASN A 75 3.99 0.94 1.06
C ASN A 75 3.97 1.07 -0.48
N MET A 76 4.05 2.29 -1.00
CA MET A 76 4.19 2.51 -2.45
C MET A 76 5.48 1.91 -2.99
N VAL A 77 6.62 2.16 -2.31
CA VAL A 77 7.93 1.61 -2.72
C VAL A 77 7.91 0.08 -2.71
N VAL A 78 7.42 -0.54 -1.63
CA VAL A 78 7.29 -2.01 -1.54
C VAL A 78 6.30 -2.53 -2.59
N GLY A 79 5.18 -1.84 -2.78
CA GLY A 79 4.14 -2.25 -3.72
C GLY A 79 4.60 -2.29 -5.18
N VAL A 80 5.37 -1.28 -5.64
CA VAL A 80 5.88 -1.24 -7.01
C VAL A 80 7.11 -2.11 -7.23
N SER A 81 7.83 -2.49 -6.18
CA SER A 81 9.00 -3.37 -6.23
C SER A 81 8.61 -4.85 -6.10
N GLU A 82 8.28 -5.28 -4.91
CA GLU A 82 7.97 -6.66 -4.57
C GLU A 82 6.49 -6.98 -4.77
N GLY A 83 5.62 -6.01 -4.51
CA GLY A 83 4.17 -6.16 -4.42
C GLY A 83 3.74 -6.71 -3.06
N PHE A 84 2.44 -6.64 -2.82
CA PHE A 84 1.84 -7.22 -1.62
C PHE A 84 1.14 -8.51 -1.98
N GLN A 85 1.32 -9.53 -1.16
CA GLN A 85 0.63 -10.80 -1.25
C GLN A 85 0.11 -11.21 0.12
N LYS A 86 -1.13 -11.64 0.18
CA LYS A 86 -1.74 -12.19 1.39
C LYS A 86 -2.43 -13.52 1.05
N ASN A 87 -1.94 -14.59 1.63
CA ASN A 87 -2.56 -15.90 1.52
C ASN A 87 -3.64 -16.02 2.59
N LEU A 88 -4.83 -16.43 2.18
CA LEU A 88 -5.97 -16.64 3.06
C LEU A 88 -6.41 -18.10 2.94
N GLU A 89 -6.62 -18.74 4.08
CA GLU A 89 -7.17 -20.09 4.18
C GLU A 89 -8.60 -19.99 4.68
N ILE A 90 -9.50 -20.73 4.05
CA ILE A 90 -10.90 -20.81 4.46
C ILE A 90 -11.11 -22.15 5.15
N ILE A 91 -11.41 -22.09 6.44
CA ILE A 91 -11.64 -23.28 7.27
C ILE A 91 -13.11 -23.31 7.69
N GLY A 92 -13.84 -24.34 7.25
CA GLY A 92 -15.24 -24.52 7.60
C GLY A 92 -15.94 -25.53 6.71
N VAL A 93 -16.88 -26.29 7.26
CA VAL A 93 -17.66 -27.27 6.50
C VAL A 93 -18.62 -26.54 5.56
N GLY A 94 -18.49 -26.82 4.26
CA GLY A 94 -19.33 -26.20 3.23
C GLY A 94 -18.93 -24.75 2.87
N TYR A 95 -17.83 -24.23 3.41
CA TYR A 95 -17.34 -22.92 3.02
C TYR A 95 -16.68 -23.01 1.64
N LYS A 96 -17.01 -22.06 0.78
CA LYS A 96 -16.54 -22.02 -0.60
C LYS A 96 -16.25 -20.58 -1.00
N ALA A 97 -15.18 -20.40 -1.74
CA ALA A 97 -14.93 -19.12 -2.41
C ALA A 97 -14.73 -19.37 -3.91
N THR A 98 -15.30 -18.52 -4.72
CA THR A 98 -15.20 -18.55 -6.18
C THR A 98 -14.83 -17.16 -6.67
N ASN A 99 -13.91 -17.09 -7.60
CA ASN A 99 -13.54 -15.82 -8.21
C ASN A 99 -14.10 -15.79 -9.64
N GLN A 100 -14.89 -14.75 -9.94
CA GLN A 100 -15.44 -14.49 -11.27
C GLN A 100 -14.98 -13.12 -11.75
N GLY A 101 -13.83 -13.08 -12.42
CA GLY A 101 -13.24 -11.83 -12.87
C GLY A 101 -12.85 -10.92 -11.69
N ASN A 102 -13.53 -9.80 -11.52
CA ASN A 102 -13.28 -8.83 -10.44
C ASN A 102 -14.20 -9.00 -9.22
N ILE A 103 -15.00 -10.06 -9.19
CA ILE A 103 -15.94 -10.33 -8.10
C ILE A 103 -15.52 -11.61 -7.40
N LEU A 104 -15.29 -11.49 -6.10
CA LEU A 104 -15.08 -12.61 -5.21
C LEU A 104 -16.41 -12.99 -4.57
N GLU A 105 -16.90 -14.21 -4.83
CA GLU A 105 -18.07 -14.79 -4.22
C GLU A 105 -17.65 -15.71 -3.08
N LEU A 106 -18.20 -15.48 -1.90
CA LEU A 106 -17.92 -16.24 -0.69
C LEU A 106 -19.20 -16.88 -0.16
N SER A 107 -19.20 -18.19 0.00
CA SER A 107 -20.23 -18.95 0.71
C SER A 107 -19.69 -19.34 2.09
N LEU A 108 -20.14 -18.67 3.14
CA LEU A 108 -19.59 -18.78 4.49
C LEU A 108 -20.65 -19.23 5.52
N GLY A 109 -21.61 -20.05 5.10
CA GLY A 109 -22.66 -20.57 5.98
C GLY A 109 -23.82 -19.62 6.23
N TYR A 110 -23.85 -18.47 5.58
CA TYR A 110 -25.03 -17.59 5.57
C TYR A 110 -26.08 -18.11 4.56
N SER A 111 -27.31 -17.65 4.71
CA SER A 111 -28.42 -17.97 3.78
C SER A 111 -28.24 -17.34 2.39
N HIS A 112 -27.29 -16.44 2.22
CA HIS A 112 -26.96 -15.76 0.97
C HIS A 112 -25.46 -15.76 0.75
N ALA A 113 -25.03 -15.70 -0.50
CA ALA A 113 -23.63 -15.54 -0.86
C ALA A 113 -23.17 -14.09 -0.62
N ILE A 114 -21.92 -13.93 -0.22
CA ILE A 114 -21.30 -12.61 -0.04
C ILE A 114 -20.49 -12.29 -1.30
N PHE A 115 -20.78 -11.15 -1.91
CA PHE A 115 -20.08 -10.67 -3.10
C PHE A 115 -19.16 -9.51 -2.70
N MET A 116 -17.87 -9.62 -3.03
CA MET A 116 -16.89 -8.57 -2.84
C MET A 116 -16.31 -8.17 -4.18
N ALA A 117 -16.55 -6.93 -4.60
CA ALA A 117 -15.86 -6.39 -5.77
C ALA A 117 -14.43 -6.01 -5.40
N ILE A 118 -13.47 -6.44 -6.20
CA ILE A 118 -12.08 -6.01 -6.08
C ILE A 118 -11.99 -4.60 -6.65
N PRO A 119 -11.72 -3.57 -5.84
CA PRO A 119 -11.61 -2.21 -6.34
C PRO A 119 -10.46 -2.11 -7.35
N TYR A 120 -10.69 -1.42 -8.46
CA TYR A 120 -9.74 -1.29 -9.57
C TYR A 120 -8.34 -0.80 -9.13
N PHE A 121 -8.31 -0.03 -8.06
CA PHE A 121 -7.08 0.43 -7.42
C PHE A 121 -6.30 -0.69 -6.71
N CYS A 122 -6.98 -1.74 -6.26
CA CYS A 122 -6.34 -2.92 -5.65
C CYS A 122 -5.80 -3.91 -6.68
N VAL A 123 -6.20 -3.84 -7.95
CA VAL A 123 -5.71 -4.76 -9.01
C VAL A 123 -4.21 -4.55 -9.25
N ILE A 124 -3.70 -3.35 -9.03
CA ILE A 124 -2.27 -3.05 -9.11
C ILE A 124 -1.55 -3.50 -7.81
N PHE A 125 -2.26 -3.62 -6.69
CA PHE A 125 -1.68 -3.90 -5.36
C PHE A 125 -2.04 -5.26 -4.78
N LEU A 126 -3.08 -5.89 -5.24
CA LEU A 126 -3.54 -7.17 -4.73
C LEU A 126 -3.71 -8.14 -5.90
N ILE A 127 -2.61 -8.69 -6.39
CA ILE A 127 -2.69 -10.07 -6.85
C ILE A 127 -2.79 -10.88 -5.54
N ALA A 128 -3.95 -10.84 -4.93
CA ALA A 128 -4.32 -11.82 -3.92
C ALA A 128 -4.47 -13.14 -4.68
N ILE A 129 -3.41 -13.90 -4.76
CA ILE A 129 -3.51 -15.31 -5.12
C ILE A 129 -4.23 -15.95 -3.93
N ILE A 130 -5.55 -16.02 -4.03
CA ILE A 130 -6.33 -16.86 -3.15
C ILE A 130 -6.02 -18.28 -3.61
N GLN A 131 -5.00 -18.89 -3.03
CA GLN A 131 -4.77 -20.32 -3.21
C GLN A 131 -5.74 -21.06 -2.30
N PHE A 132 -6.66 -21.77 -2.93
CA PHE A 132 -7.50 -22.73 -2.25
C PHE A 132 -6.69 -24.01 -2.04
N SER A 133 -6.33 -24.31 -0.80
CA SER A 133 -5.92 -25.66 -0.42
C SER A 133 -7.19 -26.47 -0.16
N LYS A 134 -7.31 -27.62 -0.87
CA LYS A 134 -8.35 -28.60 -0.62
C LYS A 134 -8.09 -29.32 0.68
#